data_190f52615beaba71275be5372a99c96c
#
_entry.id   190f52615beaba71275be5372a99c96c
#
_cell.length_a   1.000
_cell.length_b   1.000
_cell.length_c   1.000
_cell.angle_alpha   90.00
_cell.angle_beta   90.00
_cell.angle_gamma   90.00
#
_symmetry.space_group_name_H-M   'P 1'
#
loop_
_entity.id
_entity.type
_entity.pdbx_description
1 polymer ?
#
loop_
_entity_poly.entity_id
_entity_poly.type
_entity_poly.pdbx_seq_one_letter_code
_entity_poly.pdbx_strand_id
1 'polypeptide(L)'
;MNQQEANYRYLFDGVDLTIKLPDGAYVTPICFDNGATTPPFKCVNKEIMKHMQMYGSIGRGKGPKSEYSTRVYEKCREYIKQYFNIAGDNKYTVIFTKNTTEGMNLLANTLINSKCDKVLTTRMEHHANDLPWRYTSNVIYVDVDKEGKVNIGDIEDALINHKGEIKYVTITGASNVTGYVNPINDIARVAHKYGAKIIVDAAQLAPHREINMKGTGNNDSIDFLALSSHKMYAPYGSGVVIGLTEDLKNKEPFLKGGGAVDLVFDYDIYWSEPPSKFEAGTPNYLGAIALYTAMNKLKEIGFDKIQEHEELLKNRLLDGLEGMNRIVLYGTRESDRLGVVPFNIDGINYENVADRLSYIRGIGVRQGAFCAHTYVRRLLGISDEEAQALLSRDCKAAGMIRASFGLYNTCQEVDDFLDTLDFMISRCRKFENNIV
;
A
#
# COMPACT_ATOMS: atom_id res chain seq x y z
N MET A 1 -2.87 -30.21 -11.14
CA MET A 1 -2.09 -30.65 -9.96
C MET A 1 -2.76 -29.99 -8.76
N ASN A 2 -3.17 -30.76 -7.74
CA ASN A 2 -3.69 -30.16 -6.51
C ASN A 2 -2.54 -29.41 -5.84
N GLN A 3 -2.55 -28.08 -5.92
CA GLN A 3 -1.65 -27.24 -5.12
C GLN A 3 -2.04 -27.49 -3.65
N GLN A 4 -1.09 -27.97 -2.86
CA GLN A 4 -1.30 -28.20 -1.44
C GLN A 4 -1.25 -26.82 -0.77
N GLU A 5 -2.31 -26.43 -0.07
CA GLU A 5 -2.40 -25.17 0.67
C GLU A 5 -1.28 -25.06 1.70
N ALA A 6 -0.52 -23.96 1.65
CA ALA A 6 0.49 -23.66 2.65
C ALA A 6 -0.17 -23.05 3.89
N ASN A 7 0.06 -23.60 5.05
CA ASN A 7 -0.49 -23.05 6.29
C ASN A 7 0.51 -22.11 6.96
N TYR A 8 0.27 -20.80 6.88
CA TYR A 8 1.08 -19.77 7.52
C TYR A 8 0.46 -19.20 8.82
N ARG A 9 -0.71 -19.68 9.27
CA ARG A 9 -1.41 -19.17 10.46
C ARG A 9 -0.55 -19.21 11.71
N TYR A 10 0.29 -20.21 11.87
CA TYR A 10 1.19 -20.37 13.02
C TYR A 10 2.19 -19.21 13.19
N LEU A 11 2.42 -18.40 12.13
CA LEU A 11 3.30 -17.23 12.16
C LEU A 11 2.67 -16.02 12.86
N PHE A 12 1.36 -16.05 13.15
CA PHE A 12 0.58 -14.92 13.64
C PHE A 12 -0.04 -15.17 15.02
N ASP A 13 -0.15 -14.11 15.81
CA ASP A 13 -0.93 -14.11 17.04
C ASP A 13 -2.34 -13.54 16.77
N GLY A 14 -3.34 -14.07 17.46
CA GLY A 14 -4.69 -13.53 17.48
C GLY A 14 -5.59 -13.93 16.30
N VAL A 15 -5.07 -14.60 15.27
CA VAL A 15 -5.87 -15.02 14.09
C VAL A 15 -6.81 -16.20 14.37
N ASP A 16 -6.61 -16.90 15.49
CA ASP A 16 -7.46 -18.03 15.93
C ASP A 16 -8.30 -17.70 17.18
N LEU A 17 -8.35 -16.41 17.57
CA LEU A 17 -9.17 -15.97 18.71
C LEU A 17 -10.65 -16.10 18.37
N THR A 18 -11.42 -16.66 19.35
CA THR A 18 -12.87 -16.72 19.26
C THR A 18 -13.49 -15.44 19.80
N ILE A 19 -14.43 -14.87 19.03
CA ILE A 19 -15.24 -13.71 19.46
C ILE A 19 -16.71 -14.09 19.55
N LYS A 20 -17.47 -13.35 20.35
CA LYS A 20 -18.92 -13.50 20.47
C LYS A 20 -19.62 -12.54 19.50
N LEU A 21 -20.46 -13.05 18.64
CA LEU A 21 -21.31 -12.27 17.74
C LEU A 21 -22.53 -11.66 18.48
N PRO A 22 -23.22 -10.66 17.90
CA PRO A 22 -24.40 -10.03 18.53
C PRO A 22 -25.55 -10.99 18.82
N ASP A 23 -25.72 -12.06 18.02
CA ASP A 23 -26.72 -13.11 18.24
C ASP A 23 -26.33 -14.11 19.34
N GLY A 24 -25.13 -13.97 19.91
CA GLY A 24 -24.62 -14.82 20.98
C GLY A 24 -23.75 -15.99 20.51
N ALA A 25 -23.63 -16.25 19.21
CA ALA A 25 -22.76 -17.28 18.68
C ALA A 25 -21.28 -16.93 18.87
N TYR A 26 -20.44 -17.95 19.03
CA TYR A 26 -19.00 -17.81 19.11
C TYR A 26 -18.35 -18.25 17.81
N VAL A 27 -17.56 -17.40 17.19
CA VAL A 27 -16.88 -17.66 15.92
C VAL A 27 -15.42 -17.24 15.95
N THR A 28 -14.57 -17.88 15.17
CA THR A 28 -13.27 -17.33 14.79
C THR A 28 -13.51 -16.36 13.65
N PRO A 29 -13.20 -15.05 13.82
CA PRO A 29 -13.45 -14.06 12.77
C PRO A 29 -12.54 -14.31 11.57
N ILE A 30 -13.10 -14.07 10.38
CA ILE A 30 -12.39 -14.10 9.11
C ILE A 30 -12.07 -12.67 8.70
N CYS A 31 -10.80 -12.34 8.48
CA CYS A 31 -10.41 -11.00 8.05
C CYS A 31 -9.90 -11.02 6.61
N PHE A 32 -10.69 -10.46 5.69
CA PHE A 32 -10.34 -10.23 4.29
C PHE A 32 -10.15 -8.73 4.00
N ASP A 33 -9.63 -7.97 4.98
CA ASP A 33 -9.27 -6.55 4.81
C ASP A 33 -7.76 -6.30 4.97
N ASN A 34 -6.92 -7.25 4.53
CA ASN A 34 -5.46 -7.15 4.66
C ASN A 34 -4.84 -6.06 3.76
N GLY A 35 -5.50 -5.69 2.68
CA GLY A 35 -5.10 -4.52 1.87
C GLY A 35 -5.23 -3.18 2.60
N ALA A 36 -5.96 -3.11 3.72
CA ALA A 36 -5.98 -1.94 4.59
C ALA A 36 -4.82 -1.98 5.60
N THR A 37 -4.69 -3.07 6.36
CA THR A 37 -3.63 -3.31 7.35
C THR A 37 -3.55 -4.80 7.66
N THR A 38 -2.40 -5.27 8.14
CA THR A 38 -2.16 -6.68 8.47
C THR A 38 -1.82 -6.86 9.95
N PRO A 39 -2.15 -8.02 10.57
CA PRO A 39 -1.70 -8.35 11.91
C PRO A 39 -0.17 -8.54 11.92
N PRO A 40 0.49 -8.34 13.08
CA PRO A 40 1.93 -8.53 13.17
C PRO A 40 2.32 -10.00 13.11
N PHE A 41 3.49 -10.29 12.55
CA PHE A 41 4.14 -11.59 12.77
C PHE A 41 4.51 -11.76 14.25
N LYS A 42 4.41 -12.97 14.79
CA LYS A 42 4.89 -13.32 16.15
C LYS A 42 6.35 -12.93 16.39
N CYS A 43 7.20 -13.12 15.38
CA CYS A 43 8.61 -12.74 15.49
C CYS A 43 8.79 -11.23 15.64
N VAL A 44 7.92 -10.40 15.04
CA VAL A 44 7.95 -8.94 15.19
C VAL A 44 7.68 -8.55 16.65
N ASN A 45 6.61 -9.09 17.25
CA ASN A 45 6.28 -8.86 18.66
C ASN A 45 7.44 -9.24 19.58
N LYS A 46 8.05 -10.41 19.33
CA LYS A 46 9.18 -10.93 20.11
C LYS A 46 10.42 -10.02 20.02
N GLU A 47 10.80 -9.59 18.82
CA GLU A 47 11.98 -8.72 18.64
C GLU A 47 11.76 -7.33 19.26
N ILE A 48 10.54 -6.76 19.16
CA ILE A 48 10.21 -5.51 19.85
C ILE A 48 10.41 -5.63 21.36
N MET A 49 9.85 -6.66 21.99
CA MET A 49 9.97 -6.88 23.44
C MET A 49 11.43 -7.04 23.88
N LYS A 50 12.24 -7.72 23.09
CA LYS A 50 13.68 -7.90 23.34
C LYS A 50 14.43 -6.57 23.27
N HIS A 51 14.19 -5.77 22.24
CA HIS A 51 14.89 -4.52 22.02
C HIS A 51 14.46 -3.41 22.99
N MET A 52 13.22 -3.44 23.50
CA MET A 52 12.75 -2.49 24.52
C MET A 52 13.61 -2.51 25.80
N GLN A 53 14.16 -3.64 26.19
CA GLN A 53 15.00 -3.76 27.39
C GLN A 53 16.29 -2.93 27.28
N MET A 54 16.79 -2.73 26.07
CA MET A 54 18.02 -1.99 25.77
C MET A 54 17.78 -0.63 25.13
N TYR A 55 16.53 -0.13 25.21
CA TYR A 55 16.18 1.16 24.60
C TYR A 55 16.93 2.33 25.27
N GLY A 56 17.45 3.21 24.46
CA GLY A 56 18.09 4.47 24.81
C GLY A 56 17.91 5.51 23.70
N SER A 57 18.42 6.73 23.90
CA SER A 57 18.37 7.78 22.88
C SER A 57 19.13 7.37 21.62
N ILE A 58 18.63 7.83 20.46
CA ILE A 58 19.17 7.47 19.14
C ILE A 58 19.95 8.66 18.56
N GLY A 59 21.10 8.37 17.94
CA GLY A 59 21.92 9.33 17.21
C GLY A 59 22.94 10.06 18.06
N ARG A 60 22.55 10.84 19.06
CA ARG A 60 23.45 11.75 19.80
C ARG A 60 23.77 11.34 21.23
N GLY A 61 23.14 10.30 21.75
CA GLY A 61 23.35 9.83 23.14
C GLY A 61 24.67 9.09 23.31
N LYS A 62 25.22 9.19 24.51
CA LYS A 62 26.38 8.39 24.94
C LYS A 62 25.94 7.36 25.98
N GLY A 63 26.70 6.29 26.08
CA GLY A 63 26.45 5.20 27.00
C GLY A 63 25.81 3.98 26.31
N PRO A 64 25.88 2.80 26.99
CA PRO A 64 25.68 1.50 26.34
C PRO A 64 24.29 1.35 25.66
N LYS A 65 23.22 1.84 26.27
CA LYS A 65 21.86 1.74 25.69
C LYS A 65 21.68 2.63 24.47
N SER A 66 22.17 3.88 24.51
CA SER A 66 22.11 4.81 23.39
C SER A 66 22.91 4.32 22.19
N GLU A 67 24.12 3.84 22.44
CA GLU A 67 24.98 3.29 21.39
C GLU A 67 24.38 2.01 20.78
N TYR A 68 23.79 1.16 21.63
CA TYR A 68 23.05 -0.02 21.17
C TYR A 68 21.87 0.35 20.27
N SER A 69 21.00 1.26 20.74
CA SER A 69 19.81 1.67 19.99
C SER A 69 20.18 2.34 18.67
N THR A 70 21.18 3.22 18.67
CA THR A 70 21.68 3.86 17.44
C THR A 70 22.18 2.83 16.44
N ARG A 71 23.02 1.89 16.88
CA ARG A 71 23.56 0.84 16.01
C ARG A 71 22.45 -0.06 15.43
N VAL A 72 21.44 -0.42 16.23
CA VAL A 72 20.32 -1.23 15.76
C VAL A 72 19.46 -0.46 14.75
N TYR A 73 19.20 0.82 14.99
CA TYR A 73 18.44 1.67 14.10
C TYR A 73 19.10 1.80 12.72
N GLU A 74 20.43 2.06 12.71
CA GLU A 74 21.19 2.14 11.47
C GLU A 74 21.31 0.78 10.77
N LYS A 75 21.40 -0.33 11.53
CA LYS A 75 21.33 -1.68 10.96
C LYS A 75 19.99 -1.92 10.23
N CYS A 76 18.87 -1.46 10.76
CA CYS A 76 17.57 -1.55 10.07
C CYS A 76 17.62 -0.78 8.74
N ARG A 77 18.21 0.42 8.73
CA ARG A 77 18.38 1.23 7.52
C ARG A 77 19.20 0.53 6.45
N GLU A 78 20.36 -0.01 6.82
CA GLU A 78 21.21 -0.74 5.88
C GLU A 78 20.57 -2.02 5.35
N TYR A 79 19.78 -2.72 6.18
CA TYR A 79 19.03 -3.88 5.72
C TYR A 79 17.96 -3.51 4.68
N ILE A 80 17.29 -2.37 4.82
CA ILE A 80 16.34 -1.88 3.82
C ILE A 80 17.02 -1.68 2.47
N LYS A 81 18.24 -1.12 2.44
CA LYS A 81 19.04 -1.03 1.21
C LYS A 81 19.33 -2.41 0.60
N GLN A 82 19.66 -3.40 1.44
CA GLN A 82 19.88 -4.77 0.97
C GLN A 82 18.61 -5.40 0.39
N TYR A 83 17.47 -5.16 1.05
CA TYR A 83 16.18 -5.72 0.65
C TYR A 83 15.74 -5.24 -0.74
N PHE A 84 16.04 -4.01 -1.11
CA PHE A 84 15.72 -3.40 -2.40
C PHE A 84 16.87 -3.42 -3.42
N ASN A 85 17.91 -4.24 -3.19
CA ASN A 85 19.07 -4.44 -4.07
C ASN A 85 19.91 -3.18 -4.35
N ILE A 86 19.98 -2.26 -3.38
CA ILE A 86 20.77 -1.02 -3.43
C ILE A 86 21.85 -0.94 -2.35
N ALA A 87 22.25 -2.08 -1.77
CA ALA A 87 23.29 -2.13 -0.77
C ALA A 87 24.63 -1.62 -1.33
N GLY A 88 25.34 -0.80 -0.55
CA GLY A 88 26.62 -0.21 -0.95
C GLY A 88 26.50 0.89 -2.03
N ASP A 89 25.31 1.20 -2.51
CA ASP A 89 25.08 2.27 -3.46
C ASP A 89 24.78 3.59 -2.71
N ASN A 90 25.77 4.49 -2.69
CA ASN A 90 25.66 5.80 -2.04
C ASN A 90 24.73 6.77 -2.80
N LYS A 91 24.28 6.40 -3.98
CA LYS A 91 23.26 7.15 -4.75
C LYS A 91 21.94 7.25 -4.01
N TYR A 92 21.59 6.26 -3.16
CA TYR A 92 20.33 6.19 -2.46
C TYR A 92 20.46 6.46 -0.96
N THR A 93 19.51 7.20 -0.43
CA THR A 93 19.26 7.36 1.00
C THR A 93 17.94 6.70 1.39
N VAL A 94 17.87 6.22 2.64
CA VAL A 94 16.66 5.63 3.24
C VAL A 94 16.22 6.53 4.38
N ILE A 95 14.98 7.00 4.35
CA ILE A 95 14.38 7.91 5.33
C ILE A 95 13.23 7.18 5.99
N PHE A 96 13.23 7.07 7.32
CA PHE A 96 12.09 6.55 8.06
C PHE A 96 11.00 7.60 8.16
N THR A 97 9.77 7.18 7.88
CA THR A 97 8.55 7.99 7.96
C THR A 97 7.52 7.28 8.83
N LYS A 98 6.37 7.90 9.06
CA LYS A 98 5.26 7.27 9.77
C LYS A 98 4.52 6.24 8.90
N ASN A 99 4.40 6.51 7.62
CA ASN A 99 3.73 5.67 6.61
C ASN A 99 3.99 6.23 5.20
N THR A 100 3.48 5.55 4.16
CA THR A 100 3.54 6.00 2.76
C THR A 100 2.92 7.39 2.57
N THR A 101 1.84 7.72 3.26
CA THR A 101 1.20 9.04 3.13
C THR A 101 2.14 10.17 3.55
N GLU A 102 2.85 10.03 4.69
CA GLU A 102 3.88 10.99 5.07
C GLU A 102 5.03 10.99 4.06
N GLY A 103 5.46 9.81 3.59
CA GLY A 103 6.52 9.68 2.59
C GLY A 103 6.20 10.41 1.29
N MET A 104 5.00 10.26 0.76
CA MET A 104 4.57 10.96 -0.46
C MET A 104 4.43 12.47 -0.25
N ASN A 105 3.94 12.91 0.92
CA ASN A 105 3.92 14.33 1.27
C ASN A 105 5.34 14.89 1.41
N LEU A 106 6.26 14.15 2.01
CA LEU A 106 7.67 14.52 2.09
C LEU A 106 8.24 14.73 0.68
N LEU A 107 8.08 13.74 -0.22
CA LEU A 107 8.58 13.83 -1.59
C LEU A 107 7.94 15.00 -2.35
N ALA A 108 6.63 15.16 -2.28
CA ALA A 108 5.91 16.22 -2.99
C ALA A 108 6.33 17.64 -2.52
N ASN A 109 6.53 17.83 -1.22
CA ASN A 109 6.96 19.13 -0.68
C ASN A 109 8.46 19.38 -0.83
N THR A 110 9.26 18.32 -0.97
CA THR A 110 10.73 18.45 -1.08
C THR A 110 11.20 18.57 -2.53
N LEU A 111 10.65 17.73 -3.42
CA LEU A 111 11.14 17.64 -4.81
C LEU A 111 10.59 18.74 -5.70
N ILE A 112 9.37 19.21 -5.45
CA ILE A 112 8.72 20.23 -6.26
C ILE A 112 9.16 21.62 -5.82
N ASN A 113 9.58 22.44 -6.78
CA ASN A 113 10.04 23.81 -6.51
C ASN A 113 8.93 24.85 -6.67
N SER A 114 7.96 24.59 -7.54
CA SER A 114 6.84 25.51 -7.79
C SER A 114 5.61 24.75 -8.31
N LYS A 115 4.45 25.38 -8.19
CA LYS A 115 3.20 24.83 -8.77
C LYS A 115 3.22 24.75 -10.32
N CYS A 116 4.23 25.31 -10.98
CA CYS A 116 4.38 25.17 -12.42
C CYS A 116 5.12 23.89 -12.82
N ASP A 117 5.81 23.24 -11.88
CA ASP A 117 6.48 21.95 -12.14
C ASP A 117 5.44 20.90 -12.49
N LYS A 118 5.65 20.18 -13.59
CA LYS A 118 4.72 19.15 -14.06
C LYS A 118 5.07 17.80 -13.46
N VAL A 119 4.03 17.13 -12.93
CA VAL A 119 4.10 15.74 -12.43
C VAL A 119 3.05 14.94 -13.17
N LEU A 120 3.45 13.80 -13.75
CA LEU A 120 2.54 12.85 -14.36
C LEU A 120 2.15 11.80 -13.34
N THR A 121 0.86 11.52 -13.26
CA THR A 121 0.32 10.45 -12.40
C THR A 121 -0.87 9.77 -13.09
N THR A 122 -1.51 8.80 -12.44
CA THR A 122 -2.62 8.07 -13.03
C THR A 122 -3.93 8.27 -12.25
N ARG A 123 -5.05 7.87 -12.87
CA ARG A 123 -6.35 7.84 -12.17
C ARG A 123 -6.51 6.61 -11.28
N MET A 124 -5.54 5.70 -11.27
CA MET A 124 -5.51 4.51 -10.42
C MET A 124 -5.03 4.79 -8.98
N GLU A 125 -4.44 5.94 -8.71
CA GLU A 125 -3.69 6.22 -7.50
C GLU A 125 -4.55 6.21 -6.21
N HIS A 126 -3.96 5.68 -5.14
CA HIS A 126 -4.42 5.94 -3.79
C HIS A 126 -4.29 7.44 -3.46
N HIS A 127 -5.17 8.00 -2.63
CA HIS A 127 -5.13 9.42 -2.26
C HIS A 127 -3.76 9.88 -1.72
N ALA A 128 -2.99 8.97 -1.10
CA ALA A 128 -1.63 9.29 -0.62
C ALA A 128 -0.68 9.66 -1.75
N ASN A 129 -0.86 9.07 -2.95
CA ASN A 129 -0.05 9.35 -4.13
C ASN A 129 -0.78 10.24 -5.18
N ASP A 130 -1.90 10.82 -4.82
CA ASP A 130 -2.65 11.75 -5.67
C ASP A 130 -2.68 13.15 -5.04
N LEU A 131 -3.21 13.28 -3.83
CA LEU A 131 -3.52 14.58 -3.23
C LEU A 131 -2.29 15.47 -2.99
N PRO A 132 -1.14 14.97 -2.51
CA PRO A 132 0.02 15.84 -2.29
C PRO A 132 0.47 16.57 -3.57
N TRP A 133 0.45 15.87 -4.70
CA TRP A 133 0.86 16.43 -6.00
C TRP A 133 -0.09 17.51 -6.49
N ARG A 134 -1.41 17.38 -6.27
CA ARG A 134 -2.40 18.42 -6.61
C ARG A 134 -2.13 19.76 -5.91
N TYR A 135 -1.56 19.70 -4.71
CA TYR A 135 -1.26 20.90 -3.92
C TYR A 135 0.10 21.51 -4.25
N THR A 136 1.08 20.71 -4.67
CA THR A 136 2.46 21.17 -4.85
C THR A 136 2.83 21.43 -6.31
N SER A 137 2.16 20.82 -7.28
CA SER A 137 2.57 20.81 -8.70
C SER A 137 1.40 20.99 -9.66
N ASN A 138 1.71 21.06 -10.96
CA ASN A 138 0.76 20.95 -12.06
C ASN A 138 0.66 19.48 -12.48
N VAL A 139 -0.44 18.83 -12.13
CA VAL A 139 -0.60 17.38 -12.31
C VAL A 139 -1.19 17.06 -13.68
N ILE A 140 -0.48 16.21 -14.41
CA ILE A 140 -0.94 15.59 -15.66
C ILE A 140 -1.43 14.17 -15.34
N TYR A 141 -2.64 13.85 -15.74
CA TYR A 141 -3.23 12.55 -15.46
C TYR A 141 -3.28 11.67 -16.71
N VAL A 142 -2.82 10.43 -16.57
CA VAL A 142 -3.14 9.34 -17.48
C VAL A 142 -4.36 8.61 -16.94
N ASP A 143 -5.34 8.38 -17.78
CA ASP A 143 -6.56 7.64 -17.39
C ASP A 143 -6.31 6.13 -17.45
N VAL A 144 -7.26 5.37 -16.96
CA VAL A 144 -7.27 3.92 -17.04
C VAL A 144 -8.20 3.48 -18.17
N ASP A 145 -7.94 2.30 -18.72
CA ASP A 145 -8.83 1.69 -19.71
C ASP A 145 -10.18 1.23 -19.08
N LYS A 146 -11.04 0.63 -19.89
CA LYS A 146 -12.36 0.14 -19.44
C LYS A 146 -12.27 -0.97 -18.40
N GLU A 147 -11.13 -1.67 -18.34
CA GLU A 147 -10.86 -2.71 -17.35
C GLU A 147 -10.19 -2.17 -16.10
N GLY A 148 -9.83 -0.89 -16.11
CA GLY A 148 -9.17 -0.20 -15.01
C GLY A 148 -7.64 -0.32 -15.02
N LYS A 149 -7.01 -0.70 -16.14
CA LYS A 149 -5.56 -0.83 -16.28
C LYS A 149 -4.94 0.47 -16.78
N VAL A 150 -3.71 0.72 -16.36
CA VAL A 150 -2.86 1.78 -16.91
C VAL A 150 -2.10 1.24 -18.10
N ASN A 151 -2.11 1.96 -19.24
CA ASN A 151 -1.34 1.61 -20.42
C ASN A 151 -0.04 2.41 -20.43
N ILE A 152 1.10 1.73 -20.60
CA ILE A 152 2.42 2.38 -20.69
C ILE A 152 2.49 3.32 -21.91
N GLY A 153 1.82 2.98 -23.01
CA GLY A 153 1.75 3.83 -24.19
C GLY A 153 1.15 5.19 -23.91
N ASP A 154 0.10 5.25 -23.10
CA ASP A 154 -0.54 6.52 -22.72
C ASP A 154 0.37 7.37 -21.81
N ILE A 155 1.20 6.72 -20.96
CA ILE A 155 2.26 7.40 -20.20
C ILE A 155 3.31 7.98 -21.15
N GLU A 156 3.76 7.20 -22.12
CA GLU A 156 4.74 7.64 -23.12
C GLU A 156 4.20 8.81 -23.96
N ASP A 157 2.95 8.72 -24.43
CA ASP A 157 2.29 9.79 -25.19
C ASP A 157 2.19 11.10 -24.38
N ALA A 158 1.85 11.00 -23.11
CA ALA A 158 1.82 12.17 -22.22
C ALA A 158 3.21 12.80 -22.07
N LEU A 159 4.28 12.00 -21.93
CA LEU A 159 5.66 12.48 -21.85
C LEU A 159 6.10 13.15 -23.18
N ILE A 160 5.75 12.59 -24.31
CA ILE A 160 6.02 13.16 -25.65
C ILE A 160 5.32 14.51 -25.81
N ASN A 161 4.02 14.58 -25.47
CA ASN A 161 3.20 15.78 -25.63
C ASN A 161 3.69 16.95 -24.76
N HIS A 162 4.32 16.66 -23.63
CA HIS A 162 4.87 17.67 -22.73
C HIS A 162 6.37 17.93 -22.91
N LYS A 163 7.03 17.35 -23.91
CA LYS A 163 8.38 17.72 -24.42
C LYS A 163 9.46 17.92 -23.34
N GLY A 164 9.53 17.04 -22.34
CA GLY A 164 10.53 17.09 -21.27
C GLY A 164 10.19 18.06 -20.12
N GLU A 165 8.99 18.65 -20.08
CA GLU A 165 8.55 19.51 -18.98
C GLU A 165 8.10 18.72 -17.74
N ILE A 166 7.74 17.42 -17.92
CA ILE A 166 7.39 16.52 -16.83
C ILE A 166 8.67 16.14 -16.11
N LYS A 167 8.75 16.45 -14.81
CA LYS A 167 9.93 16.16 -13.99
C LYS A 167 9.83 14.80 -13.29
N TYR A 168 8.64 14.40 -12.92
CA TYR A 168 8.39 13.16 -12.20
C TYR A 168 7.17 12.44 -12.76
N VAL A 169 7.29 11.11 -12.87
CA VAL A 169 6.19 10.18 -13.06
C VAL A 169 5.96 9.50 -11.71
N THR A 170 4.78 9.67 -11.11
CA THR A 170 4.44 9.01 -9.85
C THR A 170 3.34 8.00 -10.07
N ILE A 171 3.56 6.75 -9.62
CA ILE A 171 2.65 5.63 -9.89
C ILE A 171 2.58 4.66 -8.72
N THR A 172 1.40 4.10 -8.48
CA THR A 172 1.27 2.96 -7.57
C THR A 172 1.90 1.71 -8.18
N GLY A 173 2.70 0.99 -7.39
CA GLY A 173 3.29 -0.28 -7.83
C GLY A 173 2.24 -1.38 -7.98
N ALA A 174 1.20 -1.35 -7.12
CA ALA A 174 0.02 -2.20 -7.25
C ALA A 174 -1.23 -1.49 -6.72
N SER A 175 -2.35 -1.65 -7.40
CA SER A 175 -3.62 -1.04 -7.01
C SER A 175 -4.16 -1.63 -5.71
N ASN A 176 -4.54 -0.77 -4.78
CA ASN A 176 -5.25 -1.19 -3.57
C ASN A 176 -6.74 -1.50 -3.81
N VAL A 177 -7.25 -1.27 -5.01
CA VAL A 177 -8.65 -1.54 -5.40
C VAL A 177 -8.75 -2.85 -6.17
N THR A 178 -8.06 -2.96 -7.31
CA THR A 178 -8.13 -4.13 -8.21
C THR A 178 -7.02 -5.14 -7.98
N GLY A 179 -5.97 -4.75 -7.27
CA GLY A 179 -4.78 -5.56 -7.12
C GLY A 179 -3.85 -5.56 -8.34
N TYR A 180 -4.18 -4.86 -9.44
CA TYR A 180 -3.32 -4.81 -10.62
C TYR A 180 -1.91 -4.37 -10.29
N VAL A 181 -0.93 -5.13 -10.75
CA VAL A 181 0.49 -4.84 -10.62
C VAL A 181 0.94 -4.05 -11.84
N ASN A 182 1.48 -2.86 -11.60
CA ASN A 182 2.05 -2.04 -12.67
C ASN A 182 3.50 -2.44 -12.94
N PRO A 183 3.94 -2.48 -14.20
CA PRO A 183 5.31 -2.81 -14.59
C PRO A 183 6.26 -1.63 -14.33
N ILE A 184 6.57 -1.38 -13.06
CA ILE A 184 7.25 -0.18 -12.58
C ILE A 184 8.62 0.07 -13.22
N ASN A 185 9.38 -0.98 -13.54
CA ASN A 185 10.68 -0.84 -14.19
C ASN A 185 10.53 -0.47 -15.69
N ASP A 186 9.50 -0.96 -16.38
CA ASP A 186 9.21 -0.54 -17.75
C ASP A 186 8.75 0.93 -17.79
N ILE A 187 7.92 1.34 -16.84
CA ILE A 187 7.51 2.74 -16.68
C ILE A 187 8.71 3.63 -16.34
N ALA A 188 9.63 3.16 -15.49
CA ALA A 188 10.88 3.87 -15.19
C ALA A 188 11.71 4.11 -16.47
N ARG A 189 11.87 3.08 -17.30
CA ARG A 189 12.59 3.18 -18.58
C ARG A 189 11.97 4.22 -19.49
N VAL A 190 10.64 4.24 -19.59
CA VAL A 190 9.92 5.25 -20.39
C VAL A 190 10.08 6.64 -19.79
N ALA A 191 9.93 6.82 -18.49
CA ALA A 191 10.13 8.10 -17.81
C ALA A 191 11.54 8.66 -18.07
N HIS A 192 12.57 7.84 -17.87
CA HIS A 192 13.98 8.23 -18.06
C HIS A 192 14.31 8.55 -19.53
N LYS A 193 13.68 7.88 -20.50
CA LYS A 193 13.84 8.18 -21.94
C LYS A 193 13.47 9.63 -22.26
N TYR A 194 12.52 10.21 -21.51
CA TYR A 194 12.07 11.60 -21.69
C TYR A 194 12.56 12.56 -20.59
N GLY A 195 13.54 12.12 -19.79
CA GLY A 195 14.20 12.97 -18.79
C GLY A 195 13.41 13.14 -17.48
N ALA A 196 12.32 12.40 -17.29
CA ALA A 196 11.58 12.39 -16.03
C ALA A 196 12.12 11.30 -15.08
N LYS A 197 11.97 11.49 -13.76
CA LYS A 197 12.27 10.50 -12.73
C LYS A 197 10.99 9.78 -12.30
N ILE A 198 11.16 8.56 -11.76
CA ILE A 198 10.02 7.75 -11.29
C ILE A 198 9.93 7.75 -9.77
N ILE A 199 8.70 7.89 -9.26
CA ILE A 199 8.33 7.76 -7.86
C ILE A 199 7.30 6.63 -7.75
N VAL A 200 7.59 5.60 -6.94
CA VAL A 200 6.70 4.44 -6.78
C VAL A 200 6.07 4.43 -5.40
N ASP A 201 4.72 4.46 -5.36
CA ASP A 201 3.96 4.06 -4.18
C ASP A 201 3.95 2.53 -4.12
N ALA A 202 4.81 1.97 -3.28
CA ALA A 202 4.96 0.53 -3.10
C ALA A 202 4.13 -0.01 -1.92
N ALA A 203 3.17 0.76 -1.37
CA ALA A 203 2.42 0.38 -0.18
C ALA A 203 1.70 -0.97 -0.32
N GLN A 204 1.16 -1.24 -1.51
CA GLN A 204 0.52 -2.54 -1.80
C GLN A 204 1.48 -3.54 -2.44
N LEU A 205 2.49 -3.11 -3.17
CA LEU A 205 3.40 -4.01 -3.88
C LEU A 205 4.42 -4.67 -2.94
N ALA A 206 5.02 -3.90 -2.04
CA ALA A 206 6.13 -4.33 -1.20
C ALA A 206 5.86 -5.56 -0.29
N PRO A 207 4.63 -5.78 0.24
CA PRO A 207 4.33 -7.00 0.99
C PRO A 207 4.24 -8.27 0.13
N HIS A 208 4.01 -8.15 -1.18
CA HIS A 208 3.53 -9.23 -2.04
C HIS A 208 4.50 -9.63 -3.15
N ARG A 209 5.42 -8.71 -3.54
CA ARG A 209 6.37 -8.93 -4.65
C ARG A 209 7.75 -8.41 -4.30
N GLU A 210 8.77 -9.06 -4.82
CA GLU A 210 10.13 -8.54 -4.78
C GLU A 210 10.25 -7.28 -5.65
N ILE A 211 10.91 -6.24 -5.13
CA ILE A 211 11.16 -5.00 -5.85
C ILE A 211 12.66 -4.79 -5.98
N ASN A 212 13.15 -4.72 -7.21
CA ASN A 212 14.53 -4.39 -7.50
C ASN A 212 14.65 -2.92 -7.92
N MET A 213 15.04 -2.05 -7.00
CA MET A 213 15.19 -0.61 -7.30
C MET A 213 16.34 -0.32 -8.26
N LYS A 214 17.36 -1.19 -8.30
CA LYS A 214 18.50 -1.03 -9.23
C LYS A 214 18.11 -1.29 -10.69
N GLY A 215 17.01 -2.01 -10.91
CA GLY A 215 16.57 -2.43 -12.23
C GLY A 215 17.50 -3.49 -12.85
N THR A 216 17.43 -3.61 -14.18
CA THR A 216 18.20 -4.59 -14.97
C THR A 216 19.43 -3.98 -15.64
N GLY A 217 19.66 -2.68 -15.49
CA GLY A 217 20.71 -1.92 -16.16
C GLY A 217 20.28 -1.27 -17.49
N ASN A 218 19.00 -1.40 -17.87
CA ASN A 218 18.44 -0.84 -19.10
C ASN A 218 17.79 0.55 -18.88
N ASN A 219 18.38 1.38 -18.03
CA ASN A 219 17.84 2.69 -17.62
C ASN A 219 16.45 2.59 -16.96
N ASP A 220 16.22 1.52 -16.21
CA ASP A 220 14.95 1.10 -15.62
C ASP A 220 14.99 1.06 -14.08
N SER A 221 15.98 1.75 -13.50
CA SER A 221 16.09 1.89 -12.03
C SER A 221 14.97 2.76 -11.47
N ILE A 222 14.54 2.48 -10.24
CA ILE A 222 13.53 3.28 -9.54
C ILE A 222 14.25 4.39 -8.78
N ASP A 223 13.85 5.66 -8.98
CA ASP A 223 14.50 6.81 -8.36
C ASP A 223 14.01 7.04 -6.92
N PHE A 224 12.70 6.89 -6.70
CA PHE A 224 12.07 7.05 -5.40
C PHE A 224 11.03 5.97 -5.16
N LEU A 225 10.96 5.50 -3.91
CA LEU A 225 9.98 4.50 -3.47
C LEU A 225 9.49 4.84 -2.08
N ALA A 226 8.18 4.69 -1.82
CA ALA A 226 7.62 4.81 -0.48
C ALA A 226 6.77 3.58 -0.12
N LEU A 227 6.84 3.17 1.15
CA LEU A 227 6.07 2.03 1.67
C LEU A 227 5.61 2.26 3.11
N SER A 228 4.65 1.43 3.55
CA SER A 228 4.11 1.40 4.92
C SER A 228 4.33 0.03 5.57
N SER A 229 4.89 0.02 6.75
CA SER A 229 5.16 -1.21 7.51
C SER A 229 3.90 -1.97 7.94
N HIS A 230 2.79 -1.24 8.22
CA HIS A 230 1.55 -1.85 8.71
C HIS A 230 0.86 -2.77 7.69
N LYS A 231 1.23 -2.71 6.42
CA LYS A 231 0.79 -3.66 5.38
C LYS A 231 1.78 -4.81 5.18
N MET A 232 2.98 -4.68 5.75
CA MET A 232 4.04 -5.69 5.73
C MET A 232 4.10 -6.47 7.05
N TYR A 233 2.97 -6.69 7.71
CA TYR A 233 2.89 -7.43 8.98
C TYR A 233 3.68 -6.81 10.14
N ALA A 234 3.82 -5.48 10.13
CA ALA A 234 4.50 -4.70 11.17
C ALA A 234 3.73 -3.40 11.52
N PRO A 235 2.55 -3.48 12.20
CA PRO A 235 1.66 -2.34 12.45
C PRO A 235 2.15 -1.42 13.59
N TYR A 236 3.40 -0.96 13.54
CA TYR A 236 4.04 -0.15 14.59
C TYR A 236 4.32 1.29 14.17
N GLY A 237 3.52 1.82 13.23
CA GLY A 237 3.54 3.25 12.86
C GLY A 237 4.86 3.66 12.21
N SER A 238 5.40 2.83 11.31
CA SER A 238 6.57 3.18 10.49
C SER A 238 6.30 3.00 9.01
N GLY A 239 7.08 3.70 8.22
CA GLY A 239 7.17 3.61 6.78
C GLY A 239 8.56 4.00 6.35
N VAL A 240 8.81 3.97 5.07
CA VAL A 240 10.11 4.31 4.49
C VAL A 240 9.92 5.07 3.19
N VAL A 241 10.77 6.06 2.98
CA VAL A 241 11.09 6.62 1.68
C VAL A 241 12.52 6.21 1.33
N ILE A 242 12.71 5.67 0.15
CA ILE A 242 14.02 5.49 -0.46
C ILE A 242 14.10 6.46 -1.62
N GLY A 243 15.18 7.21 -1.74
CA GLY A 243 15.31 8.22 -2.79
C GLY A 243 16.74 8.58 -3.13
N LEU A 244 16.90 9.27 -4.25
CA LEU A 244 18.19 9.75 -4.72
C LEU A 244 18.75 10.81 -3.75
N THR A 245 19.93 10.53 -3.18
CA THR A 245 20.59 11.42 -2.20
C THR A 245 20.82 12.83 -2.75
N GLU A 246 21.30 12.94 -3.99
CA GLU A 246 21.62 14.23 -4.61
C GLU A 246 20.38 15.10 -4.83
N ASP A 247 19.23 14.51 -5.15
CA ASP A 247 17.98 15.25 -5.32
C ASP A 247 17.43 15.80 -4.00
N LEU A 248 17.78 15.17 -2.90
CA LEU A 248 17.33 15.53 -1.55
C LEU A 248 18.34 16.43 -0.82
N LYS A 249 19.63 16.38 -1.20
CA LYS A 249 20.72 17.05 -0.49
C LYS A 249 20.53 18.55 -0.34
N ASN A 250 20.16 19.24 -1.42
CA ASN A 250 20.04 20.71 -1.45
C ASN A 250 18.59 21.20 -1.21
N LYS A 251 17.73 20.35 -0.66
CA LYS A 251 16.33 20.66 -0.37
C LYS A 251 16.10 20.94 1.10
N GLU A 252 15.13 21.80 1.39
CA GLU A 252 14.66 21.97 2.76
C GLU A 252 13.86 20.74 3.23
N PRO A 253 13.99 20.38 4.52
CA PRO A 253 13.19 19.27 5.07
C PRO A 253 11.72 19.66 5.17
N PHE A 254 10.84 18.69 4.93
CA PHE A 254 9.39 18.82 5.12
C PHE A 254 9.04 19.08 6.59
N LEU A 255 9.60 18.29 7.52
CA LEU A 255 9.49 18.50 8.96
C LEU A 255 10.76 19.18 9.47
N LYS A 256 10.59 20.26 10.21
CA LYS A 256 11.68 21.07 10.76
C LYS A 256 11.74 20.90 12.28
N GLY A 257 12.92 20.55 12.83
CA GLY A 257 13.07 20.34 14.27
C GLY A 257 14.43 19.81 14.67
N GLY A 258 14.58 19.52 15.95
CA GLY A 258 15.80 18.93 16.50
C GLY A 258 16.13 17.59 15.86
N GLY A 259 17.40 17.30 15.64
CA GLY A 259 17.88 16.09 14.95
C GLY A 259 18.14 16.30 13.46
N ALA A 260 17.45 17.24 12.81
CA ALA A 260 17.58 17.54 11.40
C ALA A 260 18.61 18.64 11.08
N VAL A 261 19.24 19.19 12.08
CA VAL A 261 20.17 20.34 11.98
C VAL A 261 21.55 20.01 12.56
N ASP A 262 22.59 20.53 11.93
CA ASP A 262 23.95 20.49 12.43
C ASP A 262 24.23 21.72 13.32
N LEU A 263 23.75 22.90 12.90
CA LEU A 263 23.90 24.15 13.64
C LEU A 263 22.75 25.12 13.35
N VAL A 264 22.32 25.85 14.36
CA VAL A 264 21.33 26.92 14.24
C VAL A 264 21.93 28.19 14.82
N PHE A 265 21.91 29.28 14.02
CA PHE A 265 22.20 30.61 14.43
C PHE A 265 20.89 31.42 14.64
N ASP A 266 20.99 32.65 15.16
CA ASP A 266 19.82 33.50 15.37
C ASP A 266 19.04 33.77 14.07
N TYR A 267 19.74 33.78 12.93
CA TYR A 267 19.17 34.17 11.63
C TYR A 267 19.45 33.16 10.50
N ASP A 268 20.09 31.99 10.81
CA ASP A 268 20.47 31.03 9.80
C ASP A 268 20.43 29.61 10.33
N ILE A 269 20.23 28.61 9.46
CA ILE A 269 20.10 27.19 9.79
C ILE A 269 20.99 26.37 8.86
N TYR A 270 21.88 25.58 9.46
CA TYR A 270 22.66 24.57 8.75
C TYR A 270 22.02 23.22 8.95
N TRP A 271 21.38 22.74 7.90
CA TRP A 271 20.69 21.44 7.90
C TRP A 271 21.70 20.30 7.82
N SER A 272 21.41 19.20 8.51
CA SER A 272 22.19 17.95 8.39
C SER A 272 22.06 17.36 6.98
N GLU A 273 22.94 16.43 6.64
CA GLU A 273 22.84 15.67 5.40
C GLU A 273 21.69 14.64 5.47
N PRO A 274 21.10 14.22 4.32
CA PRO A 274 20.19 13.06 4.30
C PRO A 274 20.89 11.77 4.83
N PRO A 275 20.19 10.91 5.59
CA PRO A 275 18.75 10.95 5.91
C PRO A 275 18.38 11.83 7.09
N SER A 276 19.32 12.24 7.96
CA SER A 276 19.07 12.92 9.24
C SER A 276 18.26 14.20 9.08
N LYS A 277 18.49 14.95 8.01
CA LYS A 277 17.72 16.14 7.63
C LYS A 277 16.20 15.90 7.59
N PHE A 278 15.76 14.71 7.19
CA PHE A 278 14.35 14.38 7.00
C PHE A 278 13.73 13.57 8.14
N GLU A 279 14.49 13.33 9.20
CA GLU A 279 14.06 12.58 10.39
C GLU A 279 14.07 13.48 11.63
N ALA A 280 13.35 14.59 11.58
CA ALA A 280 13.26 15.52 12.71
C ALA A 280 12.54 14.87 13.92
N GLY A 281 13.06 15.14 15.12
CA GLY A 281 12.55 14.61 16.38
C GLY A 281 13.16 13.28 16.77
N THR A 282 12.56 12.62 17.75
CA THR A 282 12.99 11.27 18.16
C THR A 282 12.42 10.25 17.19
N PRO A 283 13.25 9.44 16.53
CA PRO A 283 12.78 8.48 15.53
C PRO A 283 11.99 7.32 16.15
N ASN A 284 11.10 6.72 15.35
CA ASN A 284 10.35 5.52 15.76
C ASN A 284 11.24 4.27 15.68
N TYR A 285 12.04 4.08 16.74
CA TYR A 285 12.96 2.94 16.88
C TYR A 285 12.27 1.58 16.76
N LEU A 286 11.15 1.42 17.48
CA LEU A 286 10.43 0.15 17.50
C LEU A 286 9.78 -0.15 16.16
N GLY A 287 9.29 0.88 15.48
CA GLY A 287 8.76 0.74 14.13
C GLY A 287 9.81 0.35 13.10
N ALA A 288 11.04 0.84 13.22
CA ALA A 288 12.14 0.43 12.35
C ALA A 288 12.52 -1.04 12.56
N ILE A 289 12.58 -1.51 13.82
CA ILE A 289 12.82 -2.91 14.16
C ILE A 289 11.69 -3.81 13.66
N ALA A 290 10.45 -3.36 13.85
CA ALA A 290 9.27 -4.10 13.38
C ALA A 290 9.33 -4.32 11.87
N LEU A 291 9.58 -3.26 11.11
CA LEU A 291 9.71 -3.34 9.65
C LEU A 291 10.87 -4.25 9.24
N TYR A 292 12.05 -4.05 9.80
CA TYR A 292 13.22 -4.91 9.55
C TYR A 292 12.89 -6.39 9.77
N THR A 293 12.25 -6.72 10.89
CA THR A 293 11.93 -8.10 11.26
C THR A 293 10.90 -8.70 10.31
N ALA A 294 9.87 -7.92 9.94
CA ALA A 294 8.85 -8.36 9.01
C ALA A 294 9.40 -8.57 7.60
N MET A 295 10.21 -7.65 7.09
CA MET A 295 10.88 -7.78 5.79
C MET A 295 11.78 -9.03 5.74
N ASN A 296 12.51 -9.29 6.83
CA ASN A 296 13.33 -10.50 6.92
C ASN A 296 12.48 -11.77 6.90
N LYS A 297 11.33 -11.78 7.58
CA LYS A 297 10.40 -12.91 7.58
C LYS A 297 9.77 -13.13 6.19
N LEU A 298 9.36 -12.07 5.49
CA LEU A 298 8.83 -12.17 4.12
C LEU A 298 9.89 -12.75 3.16
N LYS A 299 11.14 -12.30 3.28
CA LYS A 299 12.25 -12.85 2.48
C LYS A 299 12.54 -14.31 2.81
N GLU A 300 12.44 -14.72 4.08
CA GLU A 300 12.59 -16.12 4.53
C GLU A 300 11.50 -17.02 3.96
N ILE A 301 10.24 -16.55 3.91
CA ILE A 301 9.11 -17.27 3.29
C ILE A 301 9.37 -17.42 1.79
N GLY A 302 9.81 -16.35 1.14
CA GLY A 302 10.05 -16.25 -0.29
C GLY A 302 8.83 -15.74 -1.06
N PHE A 303 9.07 -14.75 -1.93
CA PHE A 303 7.98 -14.09 -2.68
C PHE A 303 7.25 -15.02 -3.65
N ASP A 304 7.93 -16.01 -4.21
CA ASP A 304 7.28 -17.01 -5.07
C ASP A 304 6.19 -17.78 -4.29
N LYS A 305 6.49 -18.21 -3.06
CA LYS A 305 5.53 -18.92 -2.21
C LYS A 305 4.39 -18.02 -1.73
N ILE A 306 4.69 -16.74 -1.45
CA ILE A 306 3.68 -15.74 -1.10
C ILE A 306 2.71 -15.60 -2.26
N GLN A 307 3.22 -15.43 -3.47
CA GLN A 307 2.43 -15.30 -4.69
C GLN A 307 1.58 -16.55 -4.97
N GLU A 308 2.18 -17.74 -4.89
CA GLU A 308 1.45 -19.00 -5.07
C GLU A 308 0.27 -19.14 -4.10
N HIS A 309 0.48 -18.78 -2.82
CA HIS A 309 -0.57 -18.82 -1.81
C HIS A 309 -1.69 -17.81 -2.11
N GLU A 310 -1.34 -16.58 -2.44
CA GLU A 310 -2.31 -15.54 -2.79
C GLU A 310 -3.10 -15.87 -4.06
N GLU A 311 -2.45 -16.43 -5.07
CA GLU A 311 -3.10 -16.86 -6.30
C GLU A 311 -4.09 -18.00 -6.06
N LEU A 312 -3.75 -18.94 -5.18
CA LEU A 312 -4.65 -20.01 -4.78
C LEU A 312 -5.94 -19.45 -4.17
N LEU A 313 -5.81 -18.56 -3.17
CA LEU A 313 -6.97 -17.95 -2.50
C LEU A 313 -7.79 -17.07 -3.44
N LYS A 314 -7.11 -16.22 -4.23
CA LYS A 314 -7.72 -15.34 -5.22
C LYS A 314 -8.53 -16.14 -6.25
N ASN A 315 -7.93 -17.15 -6.84
CA ASN A 315 -8.58 -17.95 -7.87
C ASN A 315 -9.78 -18.70 -7.31
N ARG A 316 -9.66 -19.28 -6.09
CA ARG A 316 -10.78 -19.92 -5.40
C ARG A 316 -11.94 -18.96 -5.16
N LEU A 317 -11.65 -17.72 -4.74
CA LEU A 317 -12.69 -16.70 -4.54
C LEU A 317 -13.33 -16.30 -5.88
N LEU A 318 -12.54 -16.07 -6.92
CA LEU A 318 -13.06 -15.69 -8.24
C LEU A 318 -13.94 -16.80 -8.84
N ASP A 319 -13.51 -18.06 -8.76
CA ASP A 319 -14.29 -19.22 -9.24
C ASP A 319 -15.67 -19.28 -8.55
N GLY A 320 -15.71 -19.06 -7.23
CA GLY A 320 -16.96 -19.05 -6.48
C GLY A 320 -17.86 -17.87 -6.81
N LEU A 321 -17.30 -16.66 -6.92
CA LEU A 321 -18.06 -15.45 -7.24
C LEU A 321 -18.60 -15.46 -8.67
N GLU A 322 -17.84 -15.95 -9.66
CA GLU A 322 -18.28 -16.10 -11.06
C GLU A 322 -19.47 -17.07 -11.20
N GLY A 323 -19.55 -18.06 -10.32
CA GLY A 323 -20.69 -19.00 -10.26
C GLY A 323 -21.97 -18.46 -9.62
N MET A 324 -21.90 -17.28 -8.96
CA MET A 324 -23.01 -16.70 -8.23
C MET A 324 -23.79 -15.69 -9.09
N ASN A 325 -25.12 -15.77 -9.04
CA ASN A 325 -25.97 -14.75 -9.66
C ASN A 325 -25.83 -13.39 -8.96
N ARG A 326 -26.00 -12.28 -9.72
CA ARG A 326 -26.01 -10.89 -9.22
C ARG A 326 -24.62 -10.37 -8.79
N ILE A 327 -23.57 -11.16 -8.84
CA ILE A 327 -22.20 -10.66 -8.57
C ILE A 327 -21.72 -9.84 -9.77
N VAL A 328 -21.19 -8.66 -9.47
CA VAL A 328 -20.50 -7.80 -10.42
C VAL A 328 -19.05 -7.73 -9.99
N LEU A 329 -18.17 -8.35 -10.76
CA LEU A 329 -16.70 -8.33 -10.54
C LEU A 329 -16.08 -7.14 -11.28
N TYR A 330 -15.05 -6.56 -10.68
CA TYR A 330 -14.26 -5.49 -11.28
C TYR A 330 -12.81 -5.93 -11.49
N GLY A 331 -12.28 -5.58 -12.67
CA GLY A 331 -10.97 -6.04 -13.12
C GLY A 331 -11.01 -7.44 -13.76
N THR A 332 -10.02 -7.72 -14.59
CA THR A 332 -9.92 -8.97 -15.37
C THR A 332 -9.08 -10.02 -14.63
N ARG A 333 -9.42 -11.29 -14.84
CA ARG A 333 -8.76 -12.44 -14.20
C ARG A 333 -7.36 -12.67 -14.75
N GLU A 334 -7.16 -12.46 -16.06
CA GLU A 334 -5.93 -12.77 -16.78
C GLU A 334 -4.78 -11.79 -16.52
N SER A 335 -5.05 -10.72 -15.77
CA SER A 335 -4.02 -9.73 -15.45
C SER A 335 -3.16 -10.17 -14.25
N ASP A 336 -1.89 -9.72 -14.21
CA ASP A 336 -1.08 -9.84 -12.99
C ASP A 336 -1.74 -9.01 -11.87
N ARG A 337 -2.18 -9.71 -10.83
CA ARG A 337 -2.92 -9.14 -9.71
C ARG A 337 -2.49 -9.75 -8.40
N LEU A 338 -2.46 -8.91 -7.38
CA LEU A 338 -2.36 -9.36 -5.99
C LEU A 338 -3.66 -10.06 -5.54
N GLY A 339 -3.64 -10.66 -4.37
CA GLY A 339 -4.79 -11.25 -3.71
C GLY A 339 -5.85 -10.22 -3.26
N VAL A 340 -6.33 -9.41 -4.19
CA VAL A 340 -7.32 -8.32 -3.98
C VAL A 340 -8.46 -8.46 -4.99
N VAL A 341 -9.70 -8.60 -4.49
CA VAL A 341 -10.88 -8.83 -5.32
C VAL A 341 -11.97 -7.81 -4.99
N PRO A 342 -12.19 -6.80 -5.83
CA PRO A 342 -13.31 -5.88 -5.70
C PRO A 342 -14.55 -6.46 -6.41
N PHE A 343 -15.72 -6.32 -5.78
CA PHE A 343 -16.99 -6.77 -6.33
C PHE A 343 -18.17 -5.99 -5.75
N ASN A 344 -19.34 -6.12 -6.37
CA ASN A 344 -20.63 -5.71 -5.82
C ASN A 344 -21.68 -6.81 -6.01
N ILE A 345 -22.79 -6.69 -5.33
CA ILE A 345 -23.97 -7.52 -5.53
C ILE A 345 -25.07 -6.61 -6.10
N ASP A 346 -25.51 -6.91 -7.32
CA ASP A 346 -26.54 -6.13 -7.98
C ASP A 346 -27.83 -6.04 -7.13
N GLY A 347 -28.34 -4.81 -6.98
CA GLY A 347 -29.52 -4.53 -6.16
C GLY A 347 -29.28 -4.55 -4.64
N ILE A 348 -28.05 -4.72 -4.14
CA ILE A 348 -27.75 -4.64 -2.70
C ILE A 348 -26.65 -3.63 -2.45
N ASN A 349 -26.92 -2.65 -1.57
CA ASN A 349 -25.91 -1.67 -1.19
C ASN A 349 -24.68 -2.34 -0.54
N TYR A 350 -23.49 -1.95 -0.97
CA TYR A 350 -22.21 -2.51 -0.52
C TYR A 350 -22.01 -2.43 1.01
N GLU A 351 -22.52 -1.38 1.67
CA GLU A 351 -22.46 -1.24 3.13
C GLU A 351 -23.30 -2.33 3.80
N ASN A 352 -24.51 -2.55 3.31
CA ASN A 352 -25.40 -3.59 3.85
C ASN A 352 -24.82 -4.99 3.67
N VAL A 353 -24.06 -5.23 2.60
CA VAL A 353 -23.36 -6.51 2.40
C VAL A 353 -22.26 -6.68 3.44
N ALA A 354 -21.41 -5.67 3.64
CA ALA A 354 -20.32 -5.71 4.61
C ALA A 354 -20.83 -5.87 6.05
N ASP A 355 -21.89 -5.14 6.42
CA ASP A 355 -22.51 -5.24 7.75
C ASP A 355 -23.07 -6.64 8.00
N ARG A 356 -23.74 -7.23 7.01
CA ARG A 356 -24.31 -8.58 7.13
C ARG A 356 -23.22 -9.66 7.22
N LEU A 357 -22.17 -9.57 6.43
CA LEU A 357 -21.01 -10.49 6.52
C LEU A 357 -20.42 -10.48 7.94
N SER A 358 -20.22 -9.30 8.48
CA SER A 358 -19.72 -9.11 9.85
C SER A 358 -20.69 -9.68 10.90
N TYR A 359 -22.00 -9.39 10.75
CA TYR A 359 -23.02 -9.81 11.72
C TYR A 359 -23.28 -11.33 11.70
N ILE A 360 -23.34 -11.97 10.51
CA ILE A 360 -23.73 -13.38 10.35
C ILE A 360 -22.57 -14.33 10.71
N ARG A 361 -21.34 -13.99 10.32
CA ARG A 361 -20.20 -14.93 10.41
C ARG A 361 -18.92 -14.32 10.98
N GLY A 362 -18.93 -13.03 11.35
CA GLY A 362 -17.72 -12.34 11.79
C GLY A 362 -16.70 -12.13 10.66
N ILE A 363 -17.18 -11.95 9.42
CA ILE A 363 -16.31 -11.76 8.26
C ILE A 363 -16.08 -10.25 8.03
N GLY A 364 -14.83 -9.82 8.10
CA GLY A 364 -14.40 -8.46 7.84
C GLY A 364 -13.94 -8.28 6.39
N VAL A 365 -14.55 -7.34 5.67
CA VAL A 365 -14.17 -6.88 4.33
C VAL A 365 -14.06 -5.36 4.31
N ARG A 366 -13.41 -4.79 3.30
CA ARG A 366 -13.45 -3.35 3.08
C ARG A 366 -14.64 -2.96 2.23
N GLN A 367 -15.27 -1.83 2.55
CA GLN A 367 -16.37 -1.27 1.77
C GLN A 367 -16.11 0.21 1.45
N GLY A 368 -16.68 0.71 0.33
CA GLY A 368 -16.61 2.11 -0.10
C GLY A 368 -15.63 2.33 -1.25
N ALA A 369 -14.91 3.46 -1.23
CA ALA A 369 -14.01 3.86 -2.32
C ALA A 369 -12.52 3.68 -2.01
N PHE A 370 -12.15 3.04 -0.89
CA PHE A 370 -10.79 2.58 -0.53
C PHE A 370 -9.69 3.65 -0.62
N CYS A 371 -10.03 4.92 -0.35
CA CYS A 371 -9.14 6.07 -0.56
C CYS A 371 -8.59 6.18 -1.99
N ALA A 372 -9.38 5.76 -3.00
CA ALA A 372 -9.08 5.86 -4.42
C ALA A 372 -10.35 6.25 -5.21
N HIS A 373 -10.99 7.36 -4.80
CA HIS A 373 -12.33 7.76 -5.28
C HIS A 373 -12.37 7.92 -6.80
N THR A 374 -11.35 8.51 -7.40
CA THR A 374 -11.29 8.70 -8.86
C THR A 374 -11.25 7.36 -9.59
N TYR A 375 -10.51 6.40 -9.07
CA TYR A 375 -10.38 5.07 -9.66
C TYR A 375 -11.66 4.25 -9.52
N VAL A 376 -12.22 4.21 -8.30
CA VAL A 376 -13.49 3.48 -8.05
C VAL A 376 -14.61 4.01 -8.93
N ARG A 377 -14.73 5.33 -9.12
CA ARG A 377 -15.74 5.91 -10.02
C ARG A 377 -15.54 5.49 -11.48
N ARG A 378 -14.29 5.40 -11.97
CA ARG A 378 -14.01 4.88 -13.32
C ARG A 378 -14.47 3.44 -13.49
N LEU A 379 -14.16 2.60 -12.53
CA LEU A 379 -14.58 1.19 -12.54
C LEU A 379 -16.11 1.04 -12.48
N LEU A 380 -16.79 1.96 -11.79
CA LEU A 380 -18.26 1.99 -11.70
C LEU A 380 -18.92 2.70 -12.89
N GLY A 381 -18.17 3.34 -13.78
CA GLY A 381 -18.69 4.13 -14.89
C GLY A 381 -19.42 5.41 -14.46
N ILE A 382 -19.04 5.99 -13.29
CA ILE A 382 -19.68 7.19 -12.72
C ILE A 382 -18.89 8.43 -13.08
N SER A 383 -19.52 9.40 -13.75
CA SER A 383 -18.93 10.69 -14.09
C SER A 383 -18.73 11.60 -12.88
N ASP A 384 -17.97 12.69 -13.04
CA ASP A 384 -17.78 13.69 -11.99
C ASP A 384 -19.11 14.43 -11.67
N GLU A 385 -19.93 14.69 -12.69
CA GLU A 385 -21.24 15.32 -12.57
C GLU A 385 -22.23 14.44 -11.79
N GLU A 386 -22.27 13.15 -12.10
CA GLU A 386 -23.09 12.18 -11.38
C GLU A 386 -22.66 12.05 -9.92
N ALA A 387 -21.36 11.98 -9.66
CA ALA A 387 -20.81 11.93 -8.30
C ALA A 387 -21.17 13.20 -7.50
N GLN A 388 -21.09 14.38 -8.12
CA GLN A 388 -21.50 15.64 -7.50
C GLN A 388 -23.00 15.70 -7.22
N ALA A 389 -23.82 15.16 -8.12
CA ALA A 389 -25.26 15.06 -7.93
C ALA A 389 -25.62 14.10 -6.78
N LEU A 390 -24.91 13.00 -6.60
CA LEU A 390 -25.06 12.10 -5.46
C LEU A 390 -24.75 12.80 -4.14
N LEU A 391 -23.64 13.53 -4.07
CA LEU A 391 -23.27 14.29 -2.88
C LEU A 391 -24.31 15.36 -2.50
N SER A 392 -24.88 16.06 -3.50
CA SER A 392 -25.88 17.10 -3.29
C SER A 392 -27.23 16.57 -2.76
N ARG A 393 -27.49 15.26 -2.94
CA ARG A 393 -28.70 14.58 -2.46
C ARG A 393 -28.50 13.88 -1.11
N ASP A 394 -27.39 14.15 -0.43
CA ASP A 394 -26.99 13.45 0.80
C ASP A 394 -26.87 11.93 0.62
N CYS A 395 -26.71 11.49 -0.64
CA CYS A 395 -26.44 10.11 -0.97
C CYS A 395 -24.95 9.82 -0.76
N LYS A 396 -24.65 8.71 -0.10
CA LYS A 396 -23.26 8.28 0.08
C LYS A 396 -22.60 8.05 -1.29
N ALA A 397 -21.31 8.36 -1.36
CA ALA A 397 -20.53 8.15 -2.58
C ALA A 397 -20.63 6.69 -3.03
N ALA A 398 -20.63 6.47 -4.33
CA ALA A 398 -20.59 5.14 -4.91
C ALA A 398 -19.36 4.37 -4.40
N GLY A 399 -19.52 3.08 -4.12
CA GLY A 399 -18.49 2.24 -3.55
C GLY A 399 -18.61 0.79 -3.98
N MET A 400 -17.64 0.02 -3.51
CA MET A 400 -17.53 -1.41 -3.76
C MET A 400 -17.25 -2.15 -2.46
N ILE A 401 -17.33 -3.47 -2.51
CA ILE A 401 -16.76 -4.39 -1.52
C ILE A 401 -15.40 -4.84 -2.04
N ARG A 402 -14.44 -4.97 -1.15
CA ARG A 402 -13.12 -5.49 -1.46
C ARG A 402 -12.75 -6.58 -0.48
N ALA A 403 -12.50 -7.79 -0.96
CA ALA A 403 -11.82 -8.84 -0.23
C ALA A 403 -10.32 -8.77 -0.55
N SER A 404 -9.46 -8.85 0.47
CA SER A 404 -8.00 -8.83 0.32
C SER A 404 -7.35 -9.78 1.31
N PHE A 405 -6.48 -10.65 0.81
CA PHE A 405 -5.92 -11.74 1.58
C PHE A 405 -4.61 -11.36 2.27
N GLY A 406 -4.38 -11.98 3.44
CA GLY A 406 -3.09 -12.04 4.10
C GLY A 406 -2.57 -13.47 4.11
N LEU A 407 -1.30 -13.65 4.44
CA LEU A 407 -0.64 -14.97 4.47
C LEU A 407 -1.33 -15.99 5.40
N TYR A 408 -2.05 -15.53 6.42
CA TYR A 408 -2.73 -16.42 7.37
C TYR A 408 -4.11 -16.88 6.92
N ASN A 409 -4.65 -16.32 5.83
CA ASN A 409 -5.95 -16.75 5.32
C ASN A 409 -5.87 -18.14 4.68
N THR A 410 -7.00 -18.83 4.67
CA THR A 410 -7.10 -20.22 4.23
C THR A 410 -8.19 -20.41 3.17
N CYS A 411 -8.10 -21.50 2.41
CA CYS A 411 -9.14 -21.90 1.48
C CYS A 411 -10.49 -22.13 2.18
N GLN A 412 -10.48 -22.65 3.40
CA GLN A 412 -11.72 -22.85 4.18
C GLN A 412 -12.39 -21.50 4.52
N GLU A 413 -11.60 -20.47 4.85
CA GLU A 413 -12.15 -19.13 5.08
C GLU A 413 -12.77 -18.53 3.81
N VAL A 414 -12.22 -18.83 2.64
CA VAL A 414 -12.81 -18.44 1.35
C VAL A 414 -14.13 -19.17 1.11
N ASP A 415 -14.21 -20.47 1.41
CA ASP A 415 -15.46 -21.24 1.29
C ASP A 415 -16.53 -20.72 2.23
N ASP A 416 -16.19 -20.50 3.51
CA ASP A 416 -17.12 -19.92 4.50
C ASP A 416 -17.65 -18.55 4.06
N PHE A 417 -16.82 -17.75 3.40
CA PHE A 417 -17.21 -16.46 2.83
C PHE A 417 -18.20 -16.61 1.66
N LEU A 418 -17.90 -17.53 0.72
CA LEU A 418 -18.76 -17.82 -0.43
C LEU A 418 -20.11 -18.36 0.01
N ASP A 419 -20.14 -19.32 0.95
CA ASP A 419 -21.38 -19.88 1.52
C ASP A 419 -22.23 -18.79 2.19
N THR A 420 -21.57 -17.85 2.91
CA THR A 420 -22.25 -16.73 3.55
C THR A 420 -22.87 -15.77 2.51
N LEU A 421 -22.16 -15.48 1.42
CA LEU A 421 -22.67 -14.67 0.32
C LEU A 421 -23.86 -15.32 -0.37
N ASP A 422 -23.78 -16.61 -0.72
CA ASP A 422 -24.87 -17.35 -1.36
C ASP A 422 -26.11 -17.38 -0.47
N PHE A 423 -25.93 -17.64 0.82
CA PHE A 423 -27.02 -17.57 1.80
C PHE A 423 -27.70 -16.18 1.82
N MET A 424 -26.91 -15.10 1.76
CA MET A 424 -27.45 -13.73 1.74
C MET A 424 -28.22 -13.43 0.45
N ILE A 425 -27.65 -13.81 -0.71
CA ILE A 425 -28.27 -13.58 -2.03
C ILE A 425 -29.57 -14.38 -2.15
N SER A 426 -29.59 -15.63 -1.72
CA SER A 426 -30.76 -16.50 -1.80
C SER A 426 -31.93 -16.01 -0.95
N ARG A 427 -31.66 -15.38 0.20
CA ARG A 427 -32.73 -14.82 1.08
C ARG A 427 -33.24 -13.47 0.62
N CYS A 428 -32.43 -12.64 -0.04
CA CYS A 428 -32.94 -11.39 -0.61
C CYS A 428 -34.05 -11.63 -1.64
N ARG A 429 -34.01 -12.72 -2.41
CA ARG A 429 -35.11 -13.12 -3.32
C ARG A 429 -36.43 -13.36 -2.62
N LYS A 430 -36.46 -13.77 -1.37
CA LYS A 430 -37.72 -14.02 -0.62
C LYS A 430 -38.40 -12.73 -0.15
N PHE A 431 -37.64 -11.65 0.00
CA PHE A 431 -38.25 -10.35 0.42
C PHE A 431 -38.79 -9.54 -0.76
N GLU A 432 -38.20 -9.67 -1.96
CA GLU A 432 -38.74 -9.01 -3.17
C GLU A 432 -40.07 -9.65 -3.65
N ASN A 433 -40.25 -10.96 -3.43
CA ASN A 433 -41.48 -11.68 -3.79
C ASN A 433 -42.64 -11.55 -2.76
N ASN A 434 -42.40 -10.90 -1.62
CA ASN A 434 -43.42 -10.66 -0.59
C ASN A 434 -43.94 -9.20 -0.54
N ILE A 435 -43.54 -8.35 -1.51
CA ILE A 435 -44.07 -7.02 -1.72
C ILE A 435 -44.70 -7.00 -3.12
N VAL A 436 -45.79 -7.74 -3.27
CA VAL A 436 -46.81 -7.60 -4.33
C VAL A 436 -48.16 -7.58 -3.65
#